data_07a8ec5dffa29cd5d73842d2ca143dc0
#
_entry.id   07a8ec5dffa29cd5d73842d2ca143dc0
#
_cell.length_a   1.000
_cell.length_b   1.000
_cell.length_c   1.000
_cell.angle_alpha   90.00
_cell.angle_beta   90.00
_cell.angle_gamma   90.00
#
_symmetry.space_group_name_H-M   'P 1'
#
loop_
_entity.id
_entity.type
_entity.pdbx_description
1 polymer ?
#
loop_
_entity_poly.entity_id
_entity_poly.type
_entity_poly.pdbx_seq_one_letter_code
_entity_poly.pdbx_strand_id
1 'polypeptide(L)'
;MRTVLLVGNWKMNKTASEAAVFVRELKERLPAPSTTIELVVAPPFTALESVRIALGPSSPIQLGAQNLFWDDRGAYTGEVSAPMLTDLGCRYVILGHSERRILFGEQSDHIHKKIRAAHNHGLRPILCIGETLAERDNGTTDHVLTQQLRDGLSGLATETLAAVTVAYEPVWAIGTGKSATVDQAVAAHRTIRRVLAAIASPSIADGTRILYGGSVTPHNIESLLASDQIDGALVGGACLQVESFATIATVASVTRSIGV
;
A
#
# COMPACT_ATOMS: atom_id res chain seq x y z
N MET A 1 -10.47 -16.33 -4.54
CA MET A 1 -10.33 -14.89 -4.89
C MET A 1 -9.56 -14.20 -3.78
N ARG A 2 -8.67 -13.21 -4.06
CA ARG A 2 -7.92 -12.47 -3.04
C ARG A 2 -8.82 -11.42 -2.38
N THR A 3 -8.71 -11.25 -1.04
CA THR A 3 -9.40 -10.18 -0.31
C THR A 3 -8.90 -8.81 -0.77
N VAL A 4 -9.80 -7.87 -1.04
CA VAL A 4 -9.44 -6.50 -1.42
C VAL A 4 -8.73 -5.81 -0.27
N LEU A 5 -7.61 -5.15 -0.55
CA LEU A 5 -6.88 -4.32 0.41
C LEU A 5 -6.96 -2.85 0.02
N LEU A 6 -7.55 -2.04 0.88
CA LEU A 6 -7.56 -0.59 0.74
C LEU A 6 -6.64 0.04 1.77
N VAL A 7 -5.67 0.80 1.32
CA VAL A 7 -4.67 1.44 2.17
C VAL A 7 -4.74 2.95 1.98
N GLY A 8 -5.13 3.68 3.03
CA GLY A 8 -5.11 5.14 3.05
C GLY A 8 -3.74 5.65 3.46
N ASN A 9 -2.92 6.06 2.51
CA ASN A 9 -1.66 6.75 2.76
C ASN A 9 -1.90 8.23 2.98
N TRP A 10 -1.88 8.68 4.24
CA TRP A 10 -2.14 10.08 4.57
C TRP A 10 -0.98 11.02 4.22
N LYS A 11 0.17 10.45 3.87
CA LYS A 11 1.38 11.23 3.61
C LYS A 11 1.67 12.17 4.78
N MET A 12 2.12 13.39 4.53
CA MET A 12 2.40 14.39 5.57
C MET A 12 1.16 15.26 5.85
N ASN A 13 0.09 14.63 6.34
CA ASN A 13 -1.16 15.33 6.68
C ASN A 13 -1.68 14.86 8.03
N LYS A 14 -2.43 15.73 8.69
CA LYS A 14 -3.10 15.57 9.98
C LYS A 14 -2.15 15.54 11.18
N THR A 15 -2.45 16.40 12.12
CA THR A 15 -1.93 16.34 13.50
C THR A 15 -2.52 15.15 14.25
N ALA A 16 -1.97 14.81 15.39
CA ALA A 16 -2.46 13.72 16.23
C ALA A 16 -3.95 13.86 16.61
N SER A 17 -4.37 15.08 16.94
CA SER A 17 -5.77 15.38 17.30
C SER A 17 -6.71 15.23 16.10
N GLU A 18 -6.36 15.80 14.95
CA GLU A 18 -7.14 15.66 13.71
C GLU A 18 -7.24 14.21 13.26
N ALA A 19 -6.16 13.45 13.40
CA ALA A 19 -6.10 12.03 13.07
C ALA A 19 -7.07 11.21 13.94
N ALA A 20 -7.12 11.48 15.25
CA ALA A 20 -8.02 10.79 16.16
C ALA A 20 -9.51 11.12 15.87
N VAL A 21 -9.82 12.36 15.51
CA VAL A 21 -11.18 12.75 15.08
C VAL A 21 -11.56 12.04 13.80
N PHE A 22 -10.69 12.12 12.78
CA PHE A 22 -10.90 11.49 11.49
C PHE A 22 -11.22 9.99 11.60
N VAL A 23 -10.46 9.26 12.41
CA VAL A 23 -10.64 7.80 12.54
C VAL A 23 -11.95 7.46 13.25
N ARG A 24 -12.37 8.22 14.25
CA ARG A 24 -13.67 8.03 14.89
C ARG A 24 -14.82 8.22 13.89
N GLU A 25 -14.78 9.31 13.13
CA GLU A 25 -15.78 9.59 12.11
C GLU A 25 -15.78 8.56 10.98
N LEU A 26 -14.59 8.08 10.57
CA LEU A 26 -14.48 7.03 9.56
C LEU A 26 -15.14 5.73 10.04
N LYS A 27 -14.89 5.31 11.28
CA LYS A 27 -15.52 4.11 11.87
C LYS A 27 -17.03 4.15 11.84
N GLU A 28 -17.63 5.31 12.10
CA GLU A 28 -19.09 5.51 12.10
C GLU A 28 -19.70 5.41 10.70
N ARG A 29 -18.92 5.71 9.66
CA ARG A 29 -19.38 5.71 8.26
C ARG A 29 -19.08 4.43 7.48
N LEU A 30 -18.25 3.55 8.03
CA LEU A 30 -17.96 2.29 7.36
C LEU A 30 -19.18 1.37 7.38
N PRO A 31 -19.38 0.57 6.31
CA PRO A 31 -20.36 -0.50 6.34
C PRO A 31 -20.03 -1.50 7.45
N ALA A 32 -21.00 -2.36 7.76
CA ALA A 32 -20.75 -3.47 8.69
C ALA A 32 -19.49 -4.24 8.28
N PRO A 33 -18.73 -4.80 9.23
CA PRO A 33 -17.50 -5.54 8.93
C PRO A 33 -17.75 -6.58 7.84
N SER A 34 -16.92 -6.54 6.79
CA SER A 34 -16.99 -7.44 5.65
C SER A 34 -15.73 -8.30 5.61
N THR A 35 -15.89 -9.57 5.24
CA THR A 35 -14.76 -10.47 4.98
C THR A 35 -14.14 -10.26 3.59
N THR A 36 -14.78 -9.46 2.74
CA THR A 36 -14.33 -9.22 1.36
C THR A 36 -13.32 -8.11 1.23
N ILE A 37 -13.23 -7.21 2.21
CA ILE A 37 -12.27 -6.10 2.23
C ILE A 37 -11.47 -6.03 3.52
N GLU A 38 -10.22 -5.58 3.41
CA GLU A 38 -9.35 -5.20 4.50
C GLU A 38 -8.99 -3.72 4.34
N LEU A 39 -9.17 -2.93 5.39
CA LEU A 39 -8.96 -1.48 5.38
C LEU A 39 -7.82 -1.10 6.29
N VAL A 40 -6.88 -0.32 5.77
CA VAL A 40 -5.69 0.17 6.49
C VAL A 40 -5.65 1.69 6.42
N VAL A 41 -5.30 2.33 7.53
CA VAL A 41 -4.91 3.75 7.57
C VAL A 41 -3.43 3.85 7.92
N ALA A 42 -2.68 4.63 7.16
CA ALA A 42 -1.26 4.88 7.37
C ALA A 42 -1.02 6.38 7.63
N PRO A 43 -1.16 6.83 8.90
CA PRO A 43 -0.92 8.21 9.30
C PRO A 43 0.59 8.50 9.39
N PRO A 44 1.01 9.79 9.50
CA PRO A 44 2.39 10.12 9.87
C PRO A 44 2.74 9.56 11.25
N PHE A 45 4.03 9.31 11.50
CA PHE A 45 4.51 8.70 12.75
C PHE A 45 3.99 9.40 14.01
N THR A 46 3.92 10.73 13.98
CA THR A 46 3.44 11.57 15.09
C THR A 46 1.97 11.36 15.46
N ALA A 47 1.19 10.71 14.62
CA ALA A 47 -0.23 10.45 14.84
C ALA A 47 -0.57 8.97 15.11
N LEU A 48 0.42 8.05 14.98
CA LEU A 48 0.19 6.60 15.12
C LEU A 48 -0.46 6.25 16.46
N GLU A 49 0.06 6.74 17.57
CA GLU A 49 -0.48 6.45 18.92
C GLU A 49 -1.92 6.95 19.08
N SER A 50 -2.18 8.18 18.63
CA SER A 50 -3.53 8.75 18.72
C SER A 50 -4.54 8.00 17.87
N VAL A 51 -4.12 7.53 16.68
CA VAL A 51 -4.94 6.68 15.80
C VAL A 51 -5.17 5.31 16.43
N ARG A 52 -4.13 4.67 16.99
CA ARG A 52 -4.26 3.39 17.71
C ARG A 52 -5.31 3.46 18.80
N ILE A 53 -5.24 4.49 19.65
CA ILE A 53 -6.21 4.71 20.74
C ILE A 53 -7.62 4.91 20.18
N ALA A 54 -7.79 5.72 19.13
CA ALA A 54 -9.08 6.01 18.51
C ALA A 54 -9.70 4.78 17.81
N LEU A 55 -8.86 3.91 17.21
CA LEU A 55 -9.29 2.65 16.63
C LEU A 55 -9.85 1.70 17.70
N GLY A 56 -9.17 1.59 18.83
CA GLY A 56 -9.51 0.63 19.86
C GLY A 56 -9.22 -0.83 19.47
N PRO A 57 -9.38 -1.80 20.38
CA PRO A 57 -8.92 -3.17 20.20
C PRO A 57 -9.72 -3.98 19.16
N SER A 58 -10.98 -3.62 18.92
CA SER A 58 -11.91 -4.37 18.05
C SER A 58 -12.20 -3.66 16.72
N SER A 59 -11.34 -2.72 16.30
CA SER A 59 -11.54 -1.99 15.05
C SER A 59 -11.39 -2.90 13.83
N PRO A 60 -12.29 -2.78 12.83
CA PRO A 60 -12.10 -3.42 11.53
C PRO A 60 -11.01 -2.73 10.69
N ILE A 61 -10.57 -1.53 11.10
CA ILE A 61 -9.51 -0.78 10.43
C ILE A 61 -8.17 -1.17 11.03
N GLN A 62 -7.22 -1.56 10.18
CA GLN A 62 -5.85 -1.86 10.56
C GLN A 62 -4.99 -0.59 10.55
N LEU A 63 -3.96 -0.57 11.41
CA LEU A 63 -2.97 0.49 11.44
C LEU A 63 -1.78 0.12 10.56
N GLY A 64 -1.33 1.06 9.72
CA GLY A 64 -0.13 0.95 8.90
C GLY A 64 0.82 2.11 9.16
N ALA A 65 2.10 1.91 8.84
CA ALA A 65 3.12 2.94 8.86
C ALA A 65 3.52 3.36 7.43
N GLN A 66 4.07 4.56 7.28
CA GLN A 66 4.47 5.11 5.98
C GLN A 66 5.92 4.78 5.59
N ASN A 67 6.71 4.28 6.51
CA ASN A 67 8.12 3.92 6.35
C ASN A 67 8.62 3.19 7.61
N LEU A 68 9.82 2.63 7.55
CA LEU A 68 10.64 2.21 8.70
C LEU A 68 12.14 2.26 8.34
N PHE A 69 13.00 2.18 9.34
CA PHE A 69 14.42 1.91 9.19
C PHE A 69 14.67 0.40 9.43
N TRP A 70 15.71 -0.15 8.81
CA TRP A 70 15.94 -1.61 8.78
C TRP A 70 16.65 -2.17 10.01
N ASP A 71 17.27 -1.34 10.85
CA ASP A 71 17.87 -1.76 12.12
C ASP A 71 16.87 -1.55 13.26
N ASP A 72 16.88 -2.44 14.25
CA ASP A 72 15.95 -2.41 15.38
C ASP A 72 16.20 -1.23 16.31
N ARG A 73 17.45 -0.81 16.42
CA ARG A 73 17.92 0.28 17.29
C ARG A 73 19.33 0.72 16.87
N GLY A 74 19.72 1.94 17.21
CA GLY A 74 21.06 2.45 16.92
C GLY A 74 21.16 3.95 16.86
N ALA A 75 22.29 4.44 16.38
CA ALA A 75 22.60 5.85 16.22
C ALA A 75 22.02 6.38 14.89
N TYR A 76 20.70 6.34 14.77
CA TYR A 76 19.92 6.72 13.57
C TYR A 76 18.91 7.81 13.94
N THR A 77 19.42 8.97 14.32
CA THR A 77 18.59 10.09 14.81
C THR A 77 17.45 10.44 13.85
N GLY A 78 16.20 10.33 14.33
CA GLY A 78 14.99 10.64 13.56
C GLY A 78 14.33 9.43 12.89
N GLU A 79 14.96 8.25 12.87
CA GLU A 79 14.39 7.05 12.28
C GLU A 79 13.47 6.28 13.24
N VAL A 80 12.56 5.51 12.66
CA VAL A 80 11.60 4.67 13.38
C VAL A 80 11.81 3.22 12.94
N SER A 81 12.01 2.32 13.90
CA SER A 81 12.27 0.90 13.64
C SER A 81 10.99 0.04 13.61
N ALA A 82 11.13 -1.18 13.07
CA ALA A 82 10.02 -2.14 13.04
C ALA A 82 9.48 -2.49 14.45
N PRO A 83 10.32 -2.74 15.49
CA PRO A 83 9.82 -2.95 16.87
C PRO A 83 8.98 -1.79 17.39
N MET A 84 9.37 -0.51 17.12
CA MET A 84 8.60 0.65 17.53
C MET A 84 7.20 0.69 16.89
N LEU A 85 7.10 0.26 15.63
CA LEU A 85 5.82 0.21 14.90
C LEU A 85 4.93 -0.93 15.38
N THR A 86 5.49 -2.10 15.67
CA THR A 86 4.71 -3.23 16.19
C THR A 86 4.22 -2.99 17.62
N ASP A 87 4.97 -2.29 18.45
CA ASP A 87 4.53 -1.84 19.78
C ASP A 87 3.29 -0.93 19.69
N LEU A 88 3.24 -0.08 18.67
CA LEU A 88 2.08 0.75 18.36
C LEU A 88 0.93 -0.03 17.66
N GLY A 89 1.07 -1.33 17.46
CA GLY A 89 0.04 -2.18 16.84
C GLY A 89 -0.08 -2.02 15.32
N CYS A 90 0.92 -1.45 14.65
CA CYS A 90 0.97 -1.46 13.19
C CYS A 90 0.99 -2.89 12.65
N ARG A 91 0.23 -3.13 11.59
CA ARG A 91 0.19 -4.40 10.86
C ARG A 91 0.84 -4.30 9.49
N TYR A 92 0.83 -3.14 8.91
CA TYR A 92 1.35 -2.87 7.56
C TYR A 92 2.42 -1.78 7.60
N VAL A 93 3.29 -1.78 6.59
CA VAL A 93 4.22 -0.67 6.35
C VAL A 93 4.41 -0.45 4.86
N ILE A 94 4.30 0.80 4.42
CA ILE A 94 4.55 1.25 3.05
C ILE A 94 6.05 1.43 2.90
N LEU A 95 6.65 0.81 1.88
CA LEU A 95 8.09 0.84 1.62
C LEU A 95 8.37 1.17 0.16
N GLY A 96 9.35 2.03 -0.08
CA GLY A 96 9.76 2.41 -1.42
C GLY A 96 8.75 3.27 -2.18
N HIS A 97 7.86 4.01 -1.46
CA HIS A 97 6.92 4.94 -2.08
C HIS A 97 7.65 5.92 -3.00
N SER A 98 7.05 6.25 -4.15
CA SER A 98 7.67 7.10 -5.17
C SER A 98 8.23 8.42 -4.64
N GLU A 99 7.53 9.08 -3.70
CA GLU A 99 8.03 10.29 -3.04
C GLU A 99 9.35 10.04 -2.31
N ARG A 100 9.51 8.89 -1.64
CA ARG A 100 10.75 8.58 -0.94
C ARG A 100 11.89 8.28 -1.88
N ARG A 101 11.63 7.63 -3.02
CA ARG A 101 12.63 7.39 -4.06
C ARG A 101 13.10 8.71 -4.68
N ILE A 102 12.18 9.61 -5.00
CA ILE A 102 12.45 10.86 -5.72
C ILE A 102 12.99 11.96 -4.80
N LEU A 103 12.33 12.21 -3.66
CA LEU A 103 12.63 13.35 -2.80
C LEU A 103 13.72 13.04 -1.75
N PHE A 104 13.81 11.78 -1.32
CA PHE A 104 14.72 11.38 -0.24
C PHE A 104 15.81 10.42 -0.71
N GLY A 105 15.88 10.11 -2.02
CA GLY A 105 16.93 9.27 -2.59
C GLY A 105 16.90 7.82 -2.10
N GLU A 106 15.74 7.30 -1.71
CA GLU A 106 15.62 5.93 -1.20
C GLU A 106 15.95 4.92 -2.29
N GLN A 107 16.98 4.11 -2.08
CA GLN A 107 17.50 3.13 -3.03
C GLN A 107 16.86 1.75 -2.84
N SER A 108 16.88 0.92 -3.88
CA SER A 108 16.27 -0.40 -3.84
C SER A 108 16.92 -1.36 -2.83
N ASP A 109 18.23 -1.24 -2.55
CA ASP A 109 18.91 -2.01 -1.51
C ASP A 109 18.43 -1.65 -0.10
N HIS A 110 18.14 -0.36 0.16
CA HIS A 110 17.50 0.08 1.41
C HIS A 110 16.11 -0.55 1.55
N ILE A 111 15.32 -0.53 0.48
CA ILE A 111 13.97 -1.09 0.47
C ILE A 111 14.00 -2.60 0.72
N HIS A 112 14.94 -3.32 0.11
CA HIS A 112 15.15 -4.74 0.37
C HIS A 112 15.42 -5.03 1.85
N LYS A 113 16.33 -4.28 2.49
CA LYS A 113 16.61 -4.40 3.94
C LYS A 113 15.38 -4.12 4.78
N LYS A 114 14.60 -3.08 4.43
CA LYS A 114 13.36 -2.69 5.11
C LYS A 114 12.28 -3.76 5.01
N ILE A 115 12.11 -4.41 3.85
CA ILE A 115 11.15 -5.51 3.66
C ILE A 115 11.48 -6.67 4.60
N ARG A 116 12.77 -7.04 4.67
CA ARG A 116 13.24 -8.10 5.57
C ARG A 116 13.01 -7.74 7.04
N ALA A 117 13.36 -6.52 7.45
CA ALA A 117 13.14 -6.04 8.81
C ALA A 117 11.65 -6.02 9.18
N ALA A 118 10.78 -5.52 8.30
CA ALA A 118 9.34 -5.52 8.50
C ALA A 118 8.81 -6.94 8.74
N HIS A 119 9.15 -7.89 7.87
CA HIS A 119 8.71 -9.28 7.98
C HIS A 119 9.20 -9.94 9.28
N ASN A 120 10.47 -9.75 9.65
CA ASN A 120 11.06 -10.31 10.87
C ASN A 120 10.33 -9.87 12.14
N HIS A 121 9.67 -8.72 12.11
CA HIS A 121 8.87 -8.18 13.22
C HIS A 121 7.36 -8.33 13.02
N GLY A 122 6.92 -9.17 12.08
CA GLY A 122 5.50 -9.48 11.87
C GLY A 122 4.69 -8.37 11.16
N LEU A 123 5.35 -7.35 10.62
CA LEU A 123 4.71 -6.37 9.74
C LEU A 123 4.54 -6.94 8.33
N ARG A 124 3.46 -6.54 7.65
CA ARG A 124 3.20 -6.87 6.25
C ARG A 124 3.71 -5.74 5.36
N PRO A 125 4.79 -5.94 4.58
CA PRO A 125 5.32 -4.90 3.72
C PRO A 125 4.40 -4.63 2.53
N ILE A 126 4.23 -3.36 2.18
CA ILE A 126 3.62 -2.89 0.93
C ILE A 126 4.74 -2.26 0.10
N LEU A 127 5.27 -3.03 -0.85
CA LEU A 127 6.33 -2.57 -1.75
C LEU A 127 5.75 -1.70 -2.86
N CYS A 128 6.11 -0.43 -2.89
CA CYS A 128 5.75 0.50 -3.95
C CYS A 128 6.76 0.45 -5.10
N ILE A 129 6.24 0.30 -6.31
CA ILE A 129 7.00 0.30 -7.56
C ILE A 129 6.25 1.06 -8.64
N GLY A 130 6.96 1.63 -9.59
CA GLY A 130 6.32 2.32 -10.69
C GLY A 130 7.29 3.12 -11.53
N GLU A 131 6.87 3.44 -12.74
CA GLU A 131 7.63 4.19 -13.73
C GLU A 131 7.28 5.67 -13.73
N THR A 132 8.26 6.49 -14.11
CA THR A 132 8.10 7.91 -14.41
C THR A 132 7.46 8.12 -15.78
N LEU A 133 7.02 9.36 -16.08
CA LEU A 133 6.48 9.69 -17.41
C LEU A 133 7.50 9.44 -18.53
N ALA A 134 8.74 9.83 -18.33
CA ALA A 134 9.79 9.63 -19.32
C ALA A 134 10.04 8.14 -19.62
N GLU A 135 10.05 7.28 -18.59
CA GLU A 135 10.19 5.83 -18.76
C GLU A 135 8.99 5.24 -19.51
N ARG A 136 7.78 5.73 -19.21
CA ARG A 136 6.58 5.31 -19.93
C ARG A 136 6.59 5.71 -21.39
N ASP A 137 6.90 6.97 -21.68
CA ASP A 137 6.95 7.50 -23.04
C ASP A 137 8.03 6.81 -23.89
N ASN A 138 9.11 6.35 -23.24
CA ASN A 138 10.17 5.53 -23.86
C ASN A 138 9.81 4.03 -24.00
N GLY A 139 8.62 3.61 -23.55
CA GLY A 139 8.18 2.21 -23.61
C GLY A 139 8.92 1.27 -22.66
N THR A 140 9.56 1.79 -21.60
CA THR A 140 10.39 1.00 -20.68
C THR A 140 9.66 0.58 -19.40
N THR A 141 8.35 0.79 -19.29
CA THR A 141 7.53 0.43 -18.12
C THR A 141 7.81 -0.98 -17.61
N ASP A 142 7.72 -2.01 -18.47
CA ASP A 142 7.93 -3.40 -18.09
C ASP A 142 9.34 -3.66 -17.55
N HIS A 143 10.35 -3.00 -18.11
CA HIS A 143 11.74 -3.09 -17.66
C HIS A 143 11.88 -2.48 -16.25
N VAL A 144 11.35 -1.28 -16.02
CA VAL A 144 11.40 -0.59 -14.72
C VAL A 144 10.72 -1.42 -13.65
N LEU A 145 9.49 -1.90 -13.89
CA LEU A 145 8.76 -2.73 -12.93
C LEU A 145 9.51 -4.02 -12.62
N THR A 146 10.08 -4.68 -13.64
CA THR A 146 10.89 -5.89 -13.47
C THR A 146 12.12 -5.63 -12.62
N GLN A 147 12.84 -4.54 -12.89
CA GLN A 147 14.04 -4.19 -12.15
C GLN A 147 13.74 -3.87 -10.70
N GLN A 148 12.75 -2.99 -10.43
CA GLN A 148 12.38 -2.61 -9.06
C GLN A 148 11.89 -3.80 -8.23
N LEU A 149 11.14 -4.74 -8.84
CA LEU A 149 10.74 -5.98 -8.17
C LEU A 149 11.93 -6.88 -7.85
N ARG A 150 12.82 -7.08 -8.79
CA ARG A 150 14.03 -7.90 -8.59
C ARG A 150 14.92 -7.32 -7.51
N ASP A 151 15.20 -6.03 -7.57
CA ASP A 151 16.05 -5.36 -6.60
C ASP A 151 15.46 -5.39 -5.18
N GLY A 152 14.13 -5.26 -5.08
CA GLY A 152 13.45 -5.29 -3.78
C GLY A 152 13.24 -6.68 -3.19
N LEU A 153 13.08 -7.72 -4.03
CA LEU A 153 12.58 -9.03 -3.60
C LEU A 153 13.52 -10.21 -3.80
N SER A 154 14.50 -10.13 -4.73
CA SER A 154 15.37 -11.28 -4.99
C SER A 154 16.18 -11.69 -3.77
N GLY A 155 16.26 -13.01 -3.51
CA GLY A 155 17.01 -13.55 -2.39
C GLY A 155 16.30 -13.47 -1.04
N LEU A 156 15.07 -12.95 -0.98
CA LEU A 156 14.25 -13.04 0.23
C LEU A 156 13.70 -14.47 0.41
N ALA A 157 13.50 -14.86 1.68
CA ALA A 157 12.90 -16.14 2.01
C ALA A 157 11.45 -16.23 1.48
N THR A 158 11.00 -17.46 1.20
CA THR A 158 9.65 -17.74 0.66
C THR A 158 8.55 -17.15 1.53
N GLU A 159 8.69 -17.25 2.84
CA GLU A 159 7.74 -16.71 3.82
C GLU A 159 7.67 -15.18 3.76
N THR A 160 8.82 -14.53 3.57
CA THR A 160 8.86 -13.07 3.38
C THR A 160 8.17 -12.66 2.08
N LEU A 161 8.47 -13.37 0.98
CA LEU A 161 7.84 -13.11 -0.33
C LEU A 161 6.31 -13.28 -0.26
N ALA A 162 5.83 -14.30 0.44
CA ALA A 162 4.39 -14.54 0.64
C ALA A 162 3.68 -13.46 1.47
N ALA A 163 4.42 -12.73 2.32
CA ALA A 163 3.87 -11.66 3.15
C ALA A 163 3.81 -10.29 2.44
N VAL A 164 4.52 -10.13 1.31
CA VAL A 164 4.58 -8.86 0.58
C VAL A 164 3.28 -8.59 -0.18
N THR A 165 2.81 -7.36 -0.09
CA THR A 165 1.85 -6.77 -1.03
C THR A 165 2.61 -5.82 -1.95
N VAL A 166 2.26 -5.75 -3.23
CA VAL A 166 2.86 -4.80 -4.18
C VAL A 166 1.87 -3.69 -4.47
N ALA A 167 2.33 -2.43 -4.48
CA ALA A 167 1.55 -1.29 -4.94
C ALA A 167 2.18 -0.73 -6.23
N TYR A 168 1.42 -0.78 -7.33
CA TYR A 168 1.83 -0.17 -8.59
C TYR A 168 1.48 1.31 -8.59
N GLU A 169 2.48 2.14 -8.64
CA GLU A 169 2.39 3.59 -8.68
C GLU A 169 2.78 4.11 -10.09
N PRO A 170 1.82 4.40 -11.00
CA PRO A 170 2.14 5.18 -12.19
C PRO A 170 2.54 6.58 -11.75
N VAL A 171 3.86 6.83 -11.54
CA VAL A 171 4.38 8.06 -10.90
C VAL A 171 3.89 9.31 -11.63
N TRP A 172 3.74 9.22 -12.95
CA TRP A 172 3.22 10.29 -13.81
C TRP A 172 1.73 10.64 -13.56
N ALA A 173 1.01 9.77 -12.85
CA ALA A 173 -0.40 9.94 -12.49
C ALA A 173 -0.62 10.31 -11.02
N ILE A 174 0.46 10.49 -10.22
CA ILE A 174 0.33 10.82 -8.80
C ILE A 174 0.36 12.33 -8.61
N GLY A 175 -0.76 12.91 -8.13
CA GLY A 175 -0.85 14.34 -7.82
C GLY A 175 -0.85 15.28 -9.05
N THR A 176 -0.93 14.74 -10.25
CA THR A 176 -0.86 15.53 -11.51
C THR A 176 -2.22 15.83 -12.13
N GLY A 177 -3.31 15.29 -11.56
CA GLY A 177 -4.64 15.31 -12.15
C GLY A 177 -4.83 14.32 -13.30
N LYS A 178 -3.78 13.62 -13.74
CA LYS A 178 -3.87 12.51 -14.70
C LYS A 178 -4.18 11.21 -13.97
N SER A 179 -4.81 10.27 -14.65
CA SER A 179 -5.01 8.91 -14.16
C SER A 179 -4.62 7.91 -15.26
N ALA A 180 -4.06 6.77 -14.86
CA ALA A 180 -3.92 5.66 -15.79
C ALA A 180 -5.30 5.12 -16.15
N THR A 181 -5.48 4.65 -17.38
CA THR A 181 -6.68 3.90 -17.75
C THR A 181 -6.68 2.55 -17.03
N VAL A 182 -7.85 1.92 -16.91
CA VAL A 182 -7.96 0.57 -16.33
C VAL A 182 -7.08 -0.42 -17.09
N ASP A 183 -7.07 -0.35 -18.42
CA ASP A 183 -6.24 -1.23 -19.25
C ASP A 183 -4.74 -1.04 -19.00
N GLN A 184 -4.29 0.20 -18.81
CA GLN A 184 -2.90 0.50 -18.47
C GLN A 184 -2.52 -0.07 -17.10
N ALA A 185 -3.39 0.09 -16.10
CA ALA A 185 -3.20 -0.49 -14.78
C ALA A 185 -3.16 -2.02 -14.84
N VAL A 186 -4.11 -2.64 -15.53
CA VAL A 186 -4.18 -4.11 -15.72
C VAL A 186 -2.95 -4.64 -16.43
N ALA A 187 -2.44 -3.98 -17.47
CA ALA A 187 -1.22 -4.38 -18.16
C ALA A 187 -0.01 -4.38 -17.22
N ALA A 188 0.17 -3.32 -16.43
CA ALA A 188 1.24 -3.23 -15.44
C ALA A 188 1.11 -4.33 -14.36
N HIS A 189 -0.10 -4.55 -13.83
CA HIS A 189 -0.37 -5.58 -12.83
C HIS A 189 -0.07 -6.99 -13.35
N ARG A 190 -0.39 -7.29 -14.61
CA ARG A 190 -0.02 -8.55 -15.27
C ARG A 190 1.48 -8.73 -15.36
N THR A 191 2.22 -7.68 -15.75
CA THR A 191 3.68 -7.71 -15.75
C THR A 191 4.23 -7.97 -14.36
N ILE A 192 3.74 -7.27 -13.33
CA ILE A 192 4.13 -7.49 -11.93
C ILE A 192 3.90 -8.96 -11.53
N ARG A 193 2.73 -9.51 -11.79
CA ARG A 193 2.39 -10.89 -11.44
C ARG A 193 3.27 -11.90 -12.14
N ARG A 194 3.57 -11.71 -13.44
CA ARG A 194 4.50 -12.54 -14.19
C ARG A 194 5.91 -12.51 -13.60
N VAL A 195 6.40 -11.33 -13.20
CA VAL A 195 7.73 -11.18 -12.59
C VAL A 195 7.78 -11.83 -11.20
N LEU A 196 6.73 -11.67 -10.38
CA LEU A 196 6.61 -12.35 -9.09
C LEU A 196 6.66 -13.87 -9.24
N ALA A 197 6.00 -14.43 -10.24
CA ALA A 197 6.07 -15.88 -10.53
C ALA A 197 7.48 -16.34 -10.86
N ALA A 198 8.26 -15.50 -11.55
CA ALA A 198 9.65 -15.80 -11.91
C ALA A 198 10.63 -15.62 -10.74
N ILE A 199 10.38 -14.68 -9.83
CA ILE A 199 11.24 -14.43 -8.64
C ILE A 199 10.98 -15.46 -7.55
N ALA A 200 9.72 -15.80 -7.31
CA ALA A 200 9.28 -16.65 -6.21
C ALA A 200 8.73 -18.00 -6.73
N SER A 201 7.44 -18.01 -7.04
CA SER A 201 6.73 -19.14 -7.64
C SER A 201 5.36 -18.70 -8.16
N PRO A 202 4.73 -19.47 -9.06
CA PRO A 202 3.35 -19.21 -9.49
C PRO A 202 2.37 -19.11 -8.30
N SER A 203 2.47 -19.99 -7.33
CA SER A 203 1.58 -19.98 -6.15
C SER A 203 1.70 -18.70 -5.32
N ILE A 204 2.92 -18.21 -5.09
CA ILE A 204 3.14 -16.94 -4.38
C ILE A 204 2.61 -15.78 -5.22
N ALA A 205 2.90 -15.75 -6.51
CA ALA A 205 2.40 -14.71 -7.41
C ALA A 205 0.88 -14.66 -7.43
N ASP A 206 0.21 -15.82 -7.45
CA ASP A 206 -1.25 -15.92 -7.42
C ASP A 206 -1.83 -15.47 -6.07
N GLY A 207 -1.13 -15.70 -4.97
CA GLY A 207 -1.52 -15.26 -3.63
C GLY A 207 -1.22 -13.79 -3.32
N THR A 208 -0.25 -13.19 -4.02
CA THR A 208 0.17 -11.81 -3.76
C THR A 208 -0.90 -10.81 -4.19
N ARG A 209 -1.26 -9.88 -3.29
CA ARG A 209 -2.13 -8.75 -3.63
C ARG A 209 -1.34 -7.68 -4.36
N ILE A 210 -1.89 -7.18 -5.47
CA ILE A 210 -1.32 -6.08 -6.25
C ILE A 210 -2.32 -4.93 -6.23
N LEU A 211 -1.92 -3.80 -5.63
CA LEU A 211 -2.74 -2.63 -5.44
C LEU A 211 -2.47 -1.60 -6.54
N TYR A 212 -3.50 -0.89 -6.98
CA TYR A 212 -3.32 0.29 -7.80
C TYR A 212 -3.04 1.51 -6.93
N GLY A 213 -1.91 2.18 -7.16
CA GLY A 213 -1.41 3.33 -6.38
C GLY A 213 -1.44 4.67 -7.13
N GLY A 214 -2.16 4.76 -8.24
CA GLY A 214 -2.39 6.04 -8.94
C GLY A 214 -3.55 6.83 -8.34
N SER A 215 -4.17 7.71 -9.15
CA SER A 215 -5.32 8.49 -8.71
C SER A 215 -6.55 7.62 -8.52
N VAL A 216 -6.95 7.41 -7.27
CA VAL A 216 -8.14 6.65 -6.87
C VAL A 216 -9.17 7.60 -6.28
N THR A 217 -10.42 7.44 -6.70
CA THR A 217 -11.56 8.25 -6.27
C THR A 217 -12.79 7.35 -6.06
N PRO A 218 -13.85 7.85 -5.38
CA PRO A 218 -15.14 7.13 -5.31
C PRO A 218 -15.75 6.76 -6.66
N HIS A 219 -15.42 7.54 -7.73
CA HIS A 219 -16.00 7.35 -9.06
C HIS A 219 -15.29 6.29 -9.91
N ASN A 220 -14.01 5.98 -9.63
CA ASN A 220 -13.25 5.03 -10.46
C ASN A 220 -12.89 3.72 -9.75
N ILE A 221 -13.09 3.60 -8.43
CA ILE A 221 -12.70 2.40 -7.69
C ILE A 221 -13.46 1.15 -8.18
N GLU A 222 -14.73 1.27 -8.54
CA GLU A 222 -15.53 0.16 -9.06
C GLU A 222 -14.91 -0.41 -10.34
N SER A 223 -14.64 0.45 -11.32
CA SER A 223 -14.07 0.03 -12.60
C SER A 223 -12.65 -0.57 -12.45
N LEU A 224 -11.85 -0.07 -11.50
CA LEU A 224 -10.56 -0.66 -11.18
C LEU A 224 -10.71 -2.08 -10.60
N LEU A 225 -11.62 -2.26 -9.64
CA LEU A 225 -11.83 -3.55 -8.97
C LEU A 225 -12.65 -4.56 -9.78
N ALA A 226 -13.24 -4.15 -10.90
CA ALA A 226 -13.88 -5.06 -11.84
C ALA A 226 -12.88 -6.04 -12.49
N SER A 227 -11.59 -5.69 -12.53
CA SER A 227 -10.52 -6.58 -12.98
C SER A 227 -10.04 -7.49 -11.87
N ASP A 228 -9.84 -8.78 -12.16
CA ASP A 228 -9.24 -9.79 -11.28
C ASP A 228 -7.72 -9.58 -11.05
N GLN A 229 -7.11 -8.67 -11.83
CA GLN A 229 -5.69 -8.33 -11.72
C GLN A 229 -5.43 -7.26 -10.67
N ILE A 230 -6.45 -6.49 -10.24
CA ILE A 230 -6.34 -5.41 -9.28
C ILE A 230 -6.96 -5.85 -7.95
N ASP A 231 -6.13 -6.00 -6.92
CA ASP A 231 -6.52 -6.56 -5.61
C ASP A 231 -6.81 -5.48 -4.56
N GLY A 232 -6.94 -4.22 -4.97
CA GLY A 232 -7.20 -3.12 -4.08
C GLY A 232 -6.50 -1.82 -4.51
N ALA A 233 -6.35 -0.91 -3.57
CA ALA A 233 -5.79 0.40 -3.85
C ALA A 233 -4.92 0.94 -2.70
N LEU A 234 -3.84 1.64 -3.08
CA LEU A 234 -3.09 2.53 -2.20
C LEU A 234 -3.57 3.97 -2.49
N VAL A 235 -4.40 4.50 -1.60
CA VAL A 235 -5.16 5.73 -1.81
C VAL A 235 -4.43 6.90 -1.15
N GLY A 236 -4.12 7.95 -1.94
CA GLY A 236 -3.53 9.20 -1.45
C GLY A 236 -4.60 10.23 -1.08
N GLY A 237 -4.70 11.34 -1.84
CA GLY A 237 -5.54 12.49 -1.51
C GLY A 237 -6.99 12.17 -1.12
N ALA A 238 -7.62 11.22 -1.80
CA ALA A 238 -9.01 10.84 -1.53
C ALA A 238 -9.21 10.23 -0.13
N CYS A 239 -8.18 9.64 0.49
CA CYS A 239 -8.28 9.09 1.83
C CYS A 239 -8.17 10.15 2.95
N LEU A 240 -7.92 11.40 2.62
CA LEU A 240 -7.85 12.51 3.60
C LEU A 240 -9.22 13.08 3.97
N GLN A 241 -10.26 12.71 3.23
CA GLN A 241 -11.65 13.07 3.49
C GLN A 241 -12.42 11.83 3.92
N VAL A 242 -13.06 11.89 5.07
CA VAL A 242 -13.79 10.75 5.68
C VAL A 242 -14.84 10.20 4.71
N GLU A 243 -15.68 11.08 4.15
CA GLU A 243 -16.75 10.73 3.21
C GLU A 243 -16.20 9.99 1.97
N SER A 244 -15.15 10.54 1.38
CA SER A 244 -14.53 9.97 0.19
C SER A 244 -13.95 8.57 0.46
N PHE A 245 -13.22 8.40 1.58
CA PHE A 245 -12.59 7.13 1.88
C PHE A 245 -13.61 6.06 2.32
N ALA A 246 -14.65 6.45 3.06
CA ALA A 246 -15.76 5.56 3.41
C ALA A 246 -16.53 5.10 2.16
N THR A 247 -16.78 6.02 1.21
CA THR A 247 -17.43 5.67 -0.06
C THR A 247 -16.58 4.69 -0.87
N ILE A 248 -15.26 4.91 -0.98
CA ILE A 248 -14.34 3.96 -1.63
C ILE A 248 -14.44 2.58 -0.98
N ALA A 249 -14.44 2.50 0.36
CA ALA A 249 -14.54 1.24 1.08
C ALA A 249 -15.90 0.54 0.85
N THR A 250 -16.99 1.29 0.83
CA THR A 250 -18.34 0.77 0.59
C THR A 250 -18.45 0.21 -0.83
N VAL A 251 -18.05 0.97 -1.85
CA VAL A 251 -18.09 0.52 -3.25
C VAL A 251 -17.24 -0.73 -3.44
N ALA A 252 -16.01 -0.74 -2.89
CA ALA A 252 -15.14 -1.90 -2.98
C ALA A 252 -15.74 -3.17 -2.35
N SER A 253 -16.43 -3.02 -1.21
CA SER A 253 -17.13 -4.13 -0.55
C SER A 253 -18.24 -4.73 -1.41
N VAL A 254 -19.03 -3.89 -2.07
CA VAL A 254 -20.13 -4.32 -2.94
C VAL A 254 -19.60 -4.97 -4.22
N THR A 255 -18.64 -4.35 -4.89
CA THR A 255 -18.07 -4.83 -6.16
C THR A 255 -17.54 -6.26 -6.03
N ARG A 256 -16.87 -6.59 -4.91
CA ARG A 256 -16.34 -7.95 -4.67
C ARG A 256 -17.38 -8.96 -4.18
N SER A 257 -18.50 -8.50 -3.63
CA SER A 257 -19.59 -9.38 -3.20
C SER A 257 -20.44 -9.87 -4.37
N ILE A 258 -20.50 -9.12 -5.47
CA ILE A 258 -21.31 -9.45 -6.66
C ILE A 258 -20.52 -10.34 -7.65
N GLY A 259 -19.21 -10.35 -7.57
CA GLY A 259 -18.32 -11.14 -8.44
C GLY A 259 -18.06 -12.59 -7.96
N VAL A 260 -18.86 -13.10 -7.00
CA VAL A 260 -18.81 -14.48 -6.48
C VAL A 260 -19.92 -15.32 -7.08
#